data_5415f73e39b443ece26ce7e0d870ee05
#
_entry.id   5415f73e39b443ece26ce7e0d870ee05
#
_cell.length_a   1.000
_cell.length_b   1.000
_cell.length_c   1.000
_cell.angle_alpha   90.00
_cell.angle_beta   90.00
_cell.angle_gamma   90.00
#
_symmetry.space_group_name_H-M   'P 1'
#
loop_
_entity.id
_entity.type
_entity.pdbx_description
1 polymer ?
#
loop_
_entity_poly.entity_id
_entity_poly.type
_entity_poly.pdbx_seq_one_letter_code
_entity_poly.pdbx_strand_id
1 'polypeptide(L)'
;GRGNVLHIEVDLKKRLLDSENETEVANPDDYTFEWKALTGEENVILGTDKDLTDTIWLASGNSYQVNYTVTEKKTGVSWISDFKLNVVEGVKGGFIFMTEDTDRKVDIEIYADDTEGNKIHRTGLLSSSGFPYLSGGANSIAYTNVRAWGGRRLWVATGEASGWLDMPDFSWKDKNMLRMIMLTPQPVSYTMKSMYCLSDQFMYFFTAEGNVH
;
A
#
# COMPACT_ATOMS: atom_id res chain seq x y z
N GLY A 1 -4.01 8.76 -5.06
CA GLY A 1 -3.33 7.98 -4.04
C GLY A 1 -3.45 6.48 -4.30
N ARG A 2 -2.85 5.67 -3.45
CA ARG A 2 -2.96 4.21 -3.54
C ARG A 2 -4.43 3.76 -3.48
N GLY A 3 -4.80 2.83 -4.38
CA GLY A 3 -6.18 2.38 -4.54
C GLY A 3 -7.07 3.30 -5.37
N ASN A 4 -6.56 4.44 -5.83
CA ASN A 4 -7.29 5.31 -6.75
C ASN A 4 -7.00 4.91 -8.20
N VAL A 5 -8.00 5.10 -9.06
CA VAL A 5 -7.83 4.91 -10.50
C VAL A 5 -6.99 6.06 -11.06
N LEU A 6 -5.95 5.71 -11.81
CA LEU A 6 -5.20 6.64 -12.65
C LEU A 6 -5.68 6.47 -14.08
N HIS A 7 -6.09 7.57 -14.69
CA HIS A 7 -6.51 7.62 -16.08
C HIS A 7 -5.63 8.62 -16.84
N ILE A 8 -5.00 8.17 -17.93
CA ILE A 8 -4.16 8.99 -18.81
C ILE A 8 -4.56 8.68 -20.25
N GLU A 9 -4.98 9.69 -20.95
CA GLU A 9 -5.24 9.63 -22.40
C GLU A 9 -4.01 10.08 -23.16
N VAL A 10 -3.66 9.37 -24.24
CA VAL A 10 -2.50 9.68 -25.07
C VAL A 10 -2.94 10.08 -26.46
N ASP A 11 -2.51 11.28 -26.88
CA ASP A 11 -2.63 11.75 -28.26
C ASP A 11 -1.41 11.25 -29.06
N LEU A 12 -1.59 10.14 -29.77
CA LEU A 12 -0.52 9.49 -30.52
C LEU A 12 -0.34 10.16 -31.88
N LYS A 13 0.79 10.87 -32.05
CA LYS A 13 1.14 11.57 -33.29
C LYS A 13 2.42 11.04 -33.90
N LYS A 14 2.41 10.89 -35.21
CA LYS A 14 3.58 10.55 -36.02
C LYS A 14 4.07 11.81 -36.73
N ARG A 15 5.36 12.13 -36.59
CA ARG A 15 5.97 13.22 -37.34
C ARG A 15 6.18 12.82 -38.79
N LEU A 16 5.78 13.67 -39.72
CA LEU A 16 6.02 13.47 -41.13
C LEU A 16 7.48 13.77 -41.47
N LEU A 17 8.16 12.86 -42.19
CA LEU A 17 9.59 12.96 -42.50
C LEU A 17 9.96 14.17 -43.35
N ASP A 18 9.03 14.62 -44.18
CA ASP A 18 9.24 15.71 -45.16
C ASP A 18 8.80 17.09 -44.66
N SER A 19 8.36 17.19 -43.40
CA SER A 19 7.92 18.44 -42.79
C SER A 19 8.40 18.58 -41.35
N GLU A 20 9.05 19.70 -41.04
CA GLU A 20 9.58 19.94 -39.69
C GLU A 20 8.49 20.13 -38.62
N ASN A 21 7.26 20.48 -39.02
CA ASN A 21 6.19 20.82 -38.09
C ASN A 21 4.87 20.06 -38.30
N GLU A 22 4.77 19.22 -39.33
CA GLU A 22 3.54 18.49 -39.63
C GLU A 22 3.56 17.11 -38.92
N THR A 23 2.49 16.82 -38.21
CA THR A 23 2.23 15.55 -37.57
C THR A 23 0.87 15.03 -38.02
N GLU A 24 0.77 13.71 -38.20
CA GLU A 24 -0.49 13.03 -38.43
C GLU A 24 -0.87 12.19 -37.19
N VAL A 25 -2.16 11.93 -37.02
CA VAL A 25 -2.63 10.98 -36.00
C VAL A 25 -2.20 9.57 -36.42
N ALA A 26 -1.42 8.92 -35.57
CA ALA A 26 -0.99 7.55 -35.84
C ALA A 26 -2.12 6.55 -35.57
N ASN A 27 -2.25 5.51 -36.42
CA ASN A 27 -3.20 4.43 -36.14
C ASN A 27 -2.68 3.58 -34.97
N PRO A 28 -3.38 3.51 -33.80
CA PRO A 28 -2.93 2.73 -32.66
C PRO A 28 -2.72 1.25 -32.95
N ASP A 29 -3.41 0.68 -33.92
CA ASP A 29 -3.30 -0.72 -34.29
C ASP A 29 -1.92 -1.12 -34.86
N ASP A 30 -1.15 -0.14 -35.31
CA ASP A 30 0.21 -0.35 -35.84
C ASP A 30 1.28 -0.44 -34.73
N TYR A 31 0.88 -0.22 -33.47
CA TYR A 31 1.78 -0.12 -32.33
C TYR A 31 1.43 -1.11 -31.21
N THR A 32 2.40 -1.37 -30.34
CA THR A 32 2.19 -1.94 -29.01
C THR A 32 2.61 -0.94 -27.96
N PHE A 33 2.01 -1.02 -26.77
CA PHE A 33 2.18 -0.08 -25.70
C PHE A 33 2.56 -0.78 -24.42
N GLU A 34 3.34 -0.13 -23.58
CA GLU A 34 3.66 -0.60 -22.23
C GLU A 34 3.81 0.61 -21.28
N TRP A 35 3.07 0.57 -20.18
CA TRP A 35 3.22 1.49 -19.05
C TRP A 35 3.91 0.75 -17.93
N LYS A 36 5.08 1.22 -17.52
CA LYS A 36 5.94 0.55 -16.55
C LYS A 36 6.43 1.49 -15.47
N ALA A 37 6.08 1.21 -14.20
CA ALA A 37 6.61 1.92 -13.05
C ALA A 37 7.92 1.27 -12.58
N LEU A 38 8.96 2.08 -12.39
CA LEU A 38 10.27 1.64 -11.90
C LEU A 38 10.27 1.73 -10.37
N THR A 39 10.36 0.59 -9.69
CA THR A 39 10.26 0.52 -8.21
C THR A 39 11.61 0.29 -7.52
N GLY A 40 12.67 0.01 -8.29
CA GLY A 40 14.01 -0.28 -7.76
C GLY A 40 14.25 -1.76 -7.41
N GLU A 41 13.21 -2.53 -7.10
CA GLU A 41 13.31 -3.99 -6.87
C GLU A 41 12.79 -4.75 -8.10
N GLU A 42 11.51 -4.61 -8.40
CA GLU A 42 10.87 -5.15 -9.60
C GLU A 42 10.08 -4.06 -10.30
N ASN A 43 10.14 -4.05 -11.64
CA ASN A 43 9.33 -3.11 -12.40
C ASN A 43 7.88 -3.60 -12.45
N VAL A 44 6.94 -2.70 -12.24
CA VAL A 44 5.50 -2.99 -12.23
C VAL A 44 4.88 -2.52 -13.54
N ILE A 45 4.26 -3.44 -14.29
CA ILE A 45 3.46 -3.10 -15.47
C ILE A 45 2.11 -2.56 -14.99
N LEU A 46 1.79 -1.33 -15.39
CA LEU A 46 0.52 -0.65 -15.09
C LEU A 46 -0.52 -0.86 -16.19
N GLY A 47 -0.09 -1.10 -17.42
CA GLY A 47 -0.98 -1.35 -18.55
C GLY A 47 -0.25 -1.58 -19.85
N THR A 48 -0.98 -2.10 -20.84
CA THR A 48 -0.46 -2.39 -22.19
C THR A 48 -1.33 -1.80 -23.32
N ASP A 49 -2.28 -0.95 -22.96
CA ASP A 49 -3.11 -0.21 -23.91
C ASP A 49 -2.52 1.18 -24.21
N LYS A 50 -2.99 1.81 -25.31
CA LYS A 50 -2.59 3.17 -25.68
C LYS A 50 -2.81 4.14 -24.53
N ASP A 51 -3.97 4.10 -23.93
CA ASP A 51 -4.37 4.90 -22.78
C ASP A 51 -4.21 4.06 -21.51
N LEU A 52 -3.81 4.68 -20.41
CA LEU A 52 -3.73 4.01 -19.12
C LEU A 52 -5.03 4.20 -18.35
N THR A 53 -5.63 3.11 -17.90
CA THR A 53 -6.67 3.12 -16.87
C THR A 53 -6.40 1.97 -15.92
N ASP A 54 -5.81 2.28 -14.79
CA ASP A 54 -5.42 1.27 -13.79
C ASP A 54 -5.60 1.78 -12.35
N THR A 55 -5.90 0.86 -11.45
CA THR A 55 -5.93 1.15 -10.01
C THR A 55 -4.52 1.05 -9.44
N ILE A 56 -3.98 2.16 -8.95
CA ILE A 56 -2.60 2.23 -8.49
C ILE A 56 -2.44 1.54 -7.13
N TRP A 57 -1.71 0.43 -7.12
CA TRP A 57 -1.35 -0.34 -5.92
C TRP A 57 0.10 -0.15 -5.46
N LEU A 58 0.86 0.74 -6.12
CA LEU A 58 2.21 1.10 -5.70
C LEU A 58 2.22 1.68 -4.28
N ALA A 59 3.31 1.46 -3.54
CA ALA A 59 3.43 1.93 -2.17
C ALA A 59 3.32 3.45 -2.09
N SER A 60 2.47 3.95 -1.19
CA SER A 60 2.29 5.38 -0.99
C SER A 60 3.47 6.03 -0.26
N GLY A 61 3.55 7.35 -0.34
CA GLY A 61 4.67 8.12 0.20
C GLY A 61 5.92 8.11 -0.68
N ASN A 62 5.87 7.50 -1.86
CA ASN A 62 6.97 7.40 -2.81
C ASN A 62 6.65 8.10 -4.13
N SER A 63 7.72 8.43 -4.85
CA SER A 63 7.68 8.92 -6.22
C SER A 63 8.29 7.86 -7.14
N TYR A 64 7.57 7.48 -8.17
CA TYR A 64 7.98 6.48 -9.14
C TYR A 64 8.19 7.12 -10.50
N GLN A 65 9.26 6.75 -11.20
CA GLN A 65 9.37 7.04 -12.61
C GLN A 65 8.50 6.04 -13.36
N VAL A 66 7.61 6.53 -14.21
CA VAL A 66 6.79 5.71 -15.10
C VAL A 66 7.26 5.92 -16.51
N ASN A 67 7.63 4.84 -17.17
CA ASN A 67 7.98 4.81 -18.58
C ASN A 67 6.77 4.38 -19.40
N TYR A 68 6.44 5.15 -20.42
CA TYR A 68 5.50 4.80 -21.47
C TYR A 68 6.27 4.46 -22.71
N THR A 69 6.24 3.21 -23.15
CA THR A 69 6.92 2.70 -24.34
C THR A 69 5.93 2.44 -25.45
N VAL A 70 6.18 3.00 -26.61
CA VAL A 70 5.43 2.78 -27.83
C VAL A 70 6.34 2.07 -28.83
N THR A 71 5.95 0.90 -29.33
CA THR A 71 6.75 0.13 -30.28
C THR A 71 5.98 -0.07 -31.58
N GLU A 72 6.54 0.34 -32.70
CA GLU A 72 5.96 0.11 -34.02
C GLU A 72 6.10 -1.37 -34.40
N LYS A 73 4.99 -2.06 -34.66
CA LYS A 73 4.96 -3.50 -34.96
C LYS A 73 5.76 -3.89 -36.22
N LYS A 74 5.75 -3.00 -37.22
CA LYS A 74 6.39 -3.25 -38.52
C LYS A 74 7.90 -3.22 -38.44
N THR A 75 8.46 -2.29 -37.70
CA THR A 75 9.92 -2.03 -37.67
C THR A 75 10.58 -2.49 -36.36
N GLY A 76 9.80 -2.69 -35.31
CA GLY A 76 10.31 -2.94 -33.96
C GLY A 76 10.96 -1.73 -33.28
N VAL A 77 10.88 -0.54 -33.91
CA VAL A 77 11.40 0.69 -33.31
C VAL A 77 10.53 1.11 -32.14
N SER A 78 11.17 1.46 -31.03
CA SER A 78 10.50 1.88 -29.80
C SER A 78 10.85 3.31 -29.44
N TRP A 79 9.86 4.03 -28.91
CA TRP A 79 10.00 5.36 -28.31
C TRP A 79 9.56 5.28 -26.84
N ILE A 80 10.29 5.97 -25.99
CA ILE A 80 10.00 6.00 -24.55
C ILE A 80 9.77 7.45 -24.13
N SER A 81 8.67 7.66 -23.45
CA SER A 81 8.39 8.90 -22.70
C SER A 81 8.29 8.55 -21.23
N ASP A 82 8.72 9.44 -20.34
CA ASP A 82 8.66 9.21 -18.92
C ASP A 82 8.04 10.38 -18.16
N PHE A 83 7.47 10.07 -16.99
CA PHE A 83 6.96 11.05 -16.04
C PHE A 83 7.10 10.55 -14.60
N LYS A 84 6.97 11.46 -13.66
CA LYS A 84 6.93 11.12 -12.23
C LYS A 84 5.49 10.91 -11.76
N LEU A 85 5.24 9.74 -11.19
CA LEU A 85 4.01 9.41 -10.49
C LEU A 85 4.23 9.51 -8.97
N ASN A 86 3.64 10.51 -8.34
CA ASN A 86 3.66 10.64 -6.89
C ASN A 86 2.46 9.90 -6.30
N VAL A 87 2.73 8.79 -5.61
CA VAL A 87 1.68 8.03 -4.91
C VAL A 87 1.60 8.56 -3.49
N VAL A 88 0.67 9.49 -3.27
CA VAL A 88 0.45 10.09 -1.96
C VAL A 88 -0.35 9.16 -1.05
N GLU A 89 -0.17 9.33 0.24
CA GLU A 89 -1.04 8.65 1.21
C GLU A 89 -2.47 9.15 1.04
N GLY A 90 -3.40 8.21 0.92
CA GLY A 90 -4.81 8.56 0.77
C GLY A 90 -5.45 9.10 2.07
N VAL A 91 -4.67 9.20 3.17
CA VAL A 91 -5.12 9.61 4.50
C VAL A 91 -4.14 10.63 5.06
N LYS A 92 -4.62 11.83 5.35
CA LYS A 92 -3.81 12.92 5.93
C LYS A 92 -3.73 12.86 7.46
N GLY A 93 -4.77 12.37 8.11
CA GLY A 93 -4.88 12.22 9.55
C GLY A 93 -6.28 11.77 9.93
N GLY A 94 -6.44 11.16 11.09
CA GLY A 94 -7.75 10.65 11.50
C GLY A 94 -7.68 9.74 12.71
N PHE A 95 -8.75 8.99 12.90
CA PHE A 95 -8.91 8.02 13.97
C PHE A 95 -8.93 6.60 13.39
N ILE A 96 -8.26 5.70 14.09
CA ILE A 96 -8.27 4.27 13.79
C ILE A 96 -8.95 3.59 14.98
N PHE A 97 -9.95 2.77 14.69
CA PHE A 97 -10.71 2.01 15.68
C PHE A 97 -10.55 0.54 15.42
N MET A 98 -10.36 -0.22 16.50
CA MET A 98 -10.50 -1.66 16.49
C MET A 98 -11.94 -1.97 16.90
N THR A 99 -12.63 -2.71 16.05
CA THR A 99 -14.05 -3.07 16.22
C THR A 99 -14.20 -4.56 16.45
N GLU A 100 -15.26 -4.96 17.11
CA GLU A 100 -15.58 -6.35 17.41
C GLU A 100 -17.07 -6.58 17.13
N ASP A 101 -17.40 -7.65 16.43
CA ASP A 101 -18.77 -8.06 16.20
C ASP A 101 -19.30 -8.98 17.32
N THR A 102 -20.57 -9.42 17.21
CA THR A 102 -21.23 -10.29 18.19
C THR A 102 -20.57 -11.66 18.35
N ASP A 103 -19.84 -12.11 17.32
CA ASP A 103 -19.09 -13.36 17.32
C ASP A 103 -17.64 -13.19 17.78
N ARG A 104 -17.33 -12.00 18.32
CA ARG A 104 -15.99 -11.59 18.75
C ARG A 104 -14.95 -11.60 17.64
N LYS A 105 -15.40 -11.42 16.41
CA LYS A 105 -14.52 -11.22 15.27
C LYS A 105 -14.08 -9.76 15.20
N VAL A 106 -12.79 -9.56 15.05
CA VAL A 106 -12.14 -8.26 15.10
C VAL A 106 -11.89 -7.71 13.70
N ASP A 107 -12.12 -6.43 13.53
CA ASP A 107 -11.69 -5.69 12.35
C ASP A 107 -11.18 -4.30 12.72
N ILE A 108 -10.73 -3.55 11.72
CA ILE A 108 -10.21 -2.18 11.89
C ILE A 108 -10.97 -1.26 10.95
N GLU A 109 -11.34 -0.11 11.48
CA GLU A 109 -11.97 0.99 10.75
C GLU A 109 -11.14 2.26 10.87
N ILE A 110 -11.15 3.05 9.81
CA ILE A 110 -10.53 4.38 9.78
C ILE A 110 -11.56 5.44 9.44
N TYR A 111 -11.61 6.48 10.25
CA TYR A 111 -12.28 7.75 9.96
C TYR A 111 -11.22 8.82 9.82
N ALA A 112 -11.06 9.39 8.63
CA ALA A 112 -9.95 10.27 8.35
C ALA A 112 -10.31 11.33 7.30
N ASP A 113 -9.41 12.28 7.11
CA ASP A 113 -9.45 13.19 5.97
C ASP A 113 -8.49 12.67 4.88
N ASP A 114 -8.91 12.76 3.61
CA ASP A 114 -8.01 12.57 2.50
C ASP A 114 -7.11 13.80 2.29
N THR A 115 -6.24 13.74 1.28
CA THR A 115 -5.33 14.83 0.96
C THR A 115 -6.04 16.11 0.47
N GLU A 116 -7.28 15.99 0.02
CA GLU A 116 -8.12 17.09 -0.45
C GLU A 116 -9.03 17.65 0.67
N GLY A 117 -9.08 16.97 1.83
CA GLY A 117 -9.89 17.34 2.98
C GLY A 117 -11.30 16.72 2.98
N ASN A 118 -11.56 15.76 2.09
CA ASN A 118 -12.82 15.01 2.12
C ASN A 118 -12.78 13.97 3.25
N LYS A 119 -13.92 13.76 3.88
CA LYS A 119 -14.06 12.71 4.90
C LYS A 119 -14.11 11.35 4.26
N ILE A 120 -13.29 10.45 4.76
CA ILE A 120 -13.27 9.05 4.35
C ILE A 120 -13.56 8.14 5.55
N HIS A 121 -14.31 7.09 5.30
CA HIS A 121 -14.54 5.98 6.20
C HIS A 121 -14.17 4.69 5.46
N ARG A 122 -13.23 3.93 6.01
CA ARG A 122 -12.84 2.63 5.48
C ARG A 122 -13.04 1.58 6.56
N THR A 123 -13.61 0.45 6.18
CA THR A 123 -13.87 -0.71 7.04
C THR A 123 -13.15 -1.94 6.49
N GLY A 124 -13.09 -3.01 7.25
CA GLY A 124 -12.55 -4.27 6.78
C GLY A 124 -11.03 -4.25 6.58
N LEU A 125 -10.30 -3.36 7.23
CA LEU A 125 -8.86 -3.19 6.98
C LEU A 125 -8.03 -4.35 7.53
N LEU A 126 -8.42 -4.93 8.67
CA LEU A 126 -7.73 -6.09 9.22
C LEU A 126 -8.07 -7.37 8.44
N SER A 127 -9.35 -7.59 8.14
CA SER A 127 -9.82 -8.76 7.37
C SER A 127 -9.27 -8.78 5.94
N SER A 128 -9.10 -7.62 5.31
CA SER A 128 -8.51 -7.51 3.96
C SER A 128 -6.99 -7.50 3.94
N SER A 129 -6.32 -7.33 5.10
CA SER A 129 -4.86 -7.26 5.19
C SER A 129 -4.16 -8.59 4.93
N GLY A 130 -4.88 -9.70 5.09
CA GLY A 130 -4.33 -11.06 5.13
C GLY A 130 -3.96 -11.53 6.55
N PHE A 131 -4.19 -10.72 7.61
CA PHE A 131 -4.00 -11.14 9.00
C PHE A 131 -4.96 -12.29 9.34
N PRO A 132 -4.45 -13.48 9.73
CA PRO A 132 -5.28 -14.68 9.78
C PRO A 132 -6.03 -14.88 11.10
N TYR A 133 -5.71 -14.11 12.16
CA TYR A 133 -6.20 -14.32 13.53
C TYR A 133 -7.19 -13.25 13.93
N LEU A 134 -8.43 -13.37 13.47
CA LEU A 134 -9.45 -12.33 13.61
C LEU A 134 -10.42 -12.56 14.78
N SER A 135 -10.27 -13.67 15.54
CA SER A 135 -11.24 -14.06 16.58
C SER A 135 -10.72 -13.80 18.00
N GLY A 136 -11.59 -14.08 18.98
CA GLY A 136 -11.25 -13.97 20.40
C GLY A 136 -11.41 -12.58 21.00
N GLY A 137 -11.86 -11.63 20.19
CA GLY A 137 -12.13 -10.25 20.62
C GLY A 137 -10.96 -9.29 20.47
N ALA A 138 -11.27 -8.01 20.53
CA ALA A 138 -10.33 -6.90 20.39
C ALA A 138 -9.57 -6.66 21.71
N ASN A 139 -8.25 -6.79 21.70
CA ASN A 139 -7.43 -6.54 22.88
C ASN A 139 -6.76 -5.15 22.86
N SER A 140 -6.01 -4.86 21.79
CA SER A 140 -5.23 -3.62 21.71
C SER A 140 -4.91 -3.23 20.28
N ILE A 141 -4.83 -1.93 20.07
CA ILE A 141 -4.33 -1.31 18.83
C ILE A 141 -3.40 -0.16 19.19
N ALA A 142 -2.28 -0.03 18.48
CA ALA A 142 -1.39 1.11 18.63
C ALA A 142 -0.62 1.39 17.35
N TYR A 143 -0.35 2.66 17.11
CA TYR A 143 0.45 3.12 15.98
C TYR A 143 1.86 3.50 16.43
N THR A 144 2.84 3.08 15.66
CA THR A 144 4.23 3.50 15.85
C THR A 144 4.86 3.97 14.54
N ASN A 145 5.76 4.94 14.64
CA ASN A 145 6.58 5.40 13.53
C ASN A 145 8.04 5.42 13.95
N VAL A 146 8.63 4.23 14.07
CA VAL A 146 9.99 4.07 14.54
C VAL A 146 10.89 3.60 13.39
N ARG A 147 11.74 4.49 12.91
CA ARG A 147 12.63 4.22 11.77
C ARG A 147 13.53 3.01 12.00
N ALA A 148 14.04 2.83 13.21
CA ALA A 148 14.88 1.69 13.58
C ALA A 148 14.16 0.32 13.48
N TRP A 149 12.83 0.31 13.49
CA TRP A 149 12.00 -0.90 13.41
C TRP A 149 11.32 -1.08 12.05
N GLY A 150 11.84 -0.40 11.01
CA GLY A 150 11.30 -0.50 9.65
C GLY A 150 10.18 0.48 9.35
N GLY A 151 10.02 1.55 10.15
CA GLY A 151 9.10 2.65 9.86
C GLY A 151 7.75 2.55 10.55
N ARG A 152 6.69 2.89 9.81
CA ARG A 152 5.33 2.99 10.34
C ARG A 152 4.67 1.63 10.45
N ARG A 153 4.12 1.33 11.63
CA ARG A 153 3.43 0.08 11.93
C ARG A 153 2.14 0.35 12.69
N LEU A 154 1.10 -0.38 12.33
CA LEU A 154 -0.11 -0.47 13.12
C LEU A 154 -0.10 -1.82 13.85
N TRP A 155 0.17 -1.79 15.13
CA TRP A 155 0.15 -2.95 15.99
C TRP A 155 -1.28 -3.33 16.33
N VAL A 156 -1.56 -4.62 16.25
CA VAL A 156 -2.88 -5.19 16.50
C VAL A 156 -2.76 -6.41 17.41
N ALA A 157 -3.69 -6.53 18.35
CA ALA A 157 -3.81 -7.69 19.21
C ALA A 157 -5.27 -8.12 19.28
N THR A 158 -5.52 -9.35 18.91
CA THR A 158 -6.79 -10.05 19.11
C THR A 158 -6.67 -11.05 20.25
N GLY A 159 -7.74 -11.73 20.62
CA GLY A 159 -7.68 -12.82 21.60
C GLY A 159 -6.88 -14.03 21.11
N GLU A 160 -6.60 -14.16 19.81
CA GLU A 160 -5.88 -15.28 19.23
C GLU A 160 -4.39 -15.01 19.05
N ALA A 161 -4.01 -13.79 18.64
CA ALA A 161 -2.62 -13.47 18.35
C ALA A 161 -2.36 -11.96 18.31
N SER A 162 -1.09 -11.61 18.27
CA SER A 162 -0.63 -10.22 18.12
C SER A 162 0.42 -10.08 17.04
N GLY A 163 0.41 -8.93 16.36
CA GLY A 163 1.39 -8.60 15.35
C GLY A 163 1.23 -7.17 14.87
N TRP A 164 1.72 -6.86 13.68
CA TRP A 164 1.57 -5.53 13.11
C TRP A 164 1.24 -5.58 11.62
N LEU A 165 0.56 -4.55 11.14
CA LEU A 165 0.38 -4.24 9.74
C LEU A 165 1.41 -3.19 9.32
N ASP A 166 2.02 -3.39 8.16
CA ASP A 166 2.90 -2.38 7.57
C ASP A 166 2.06 -1.21 7.05
N MET A 167 2.43 0.02 7.43
CA MET A 167 1.73 1.23 7.01
C MET A 167 2.45 1.87 5.82
N PRO A 168 1.72 2.54 4.94
CA PRO A 168 0.31 2.95 5.04
C PRO A 168 -0.71 1.99 4.39
N ASP A 169 -0.28 0.87 3.89
CA ASP A 169 -1.11 -0.05 3.09
C ASP A 169 -1.87 -1.07 3.93
N PHE A 170 -1.63 -1.12 5.22
CA PHE A 170 -2.22 -2.10 6.11
C PHE A 170 -1.91 -3.54 5.70
N SER A 171 -0.74 -3.79 5.10
CA SER A 171 -0.37 -5.12 4.61
C SER A 171 0.17 -6.00 5.73
N TRP A 172 -0.20 -7.26 5.67
CA TRP A 172 0.29 -8.31 6.56
C TRP A 172 1.34 -9.19 5.87
N LYS A 173 2.29 -9.68 6.66
CA LYS A 173 3.25 -10.73 6.27
C LYS A 173 3.46 -11.67 7.44
N ASP A 174 3.74 -12.95 7.21
CA ASP A 174 3.93 -13.94 8.27
C ASP A 174 4.99 -13.55 9.31
N LYS A 175 6.03 -12.84 8.88
CA LYS A 175 7.07 -12.30 9.77
C LYS A 175 6.58 -11.20 10.72
N ASN A 176 5.39 -10.64 10.48
CA ASN A 176 4.81 -9.54 11.25
C ASN A 176 4.12 -10.01 12.55
N MET A 177 4.29 -11.28 12.95
CA MET A 177 3.81 -11.78 14.23
C MET A 177 4.68 -11.28 15.39
N LEU A 178 4.05 -10.85 16.50
CA LEU A 178 4.76 -10.45 17.71
C LEU A 178 5.73 -11.52 18.19
N ARG A 179 5.30 -12.79 18.20
CA ARG A 179 6.13 -13.94 18.61
C ARG A 179 7.44 -14.07 17.84
N MET A 180 7.52 -13.56 16.61
CA MET A 180 8.71 -13.66 15.76
C MET A 180 9.83 -12.70 16.15
N ILE A 181 9.51 -11.66 16.93
CA ILE A 181 10.48 -10.68 17.43
C ILE A 181 10.84 -10.89 18.91
N MET A 182 10.23 -11.88 19.57
CA MET A 182 10.53 -12.23 20.95
C MET A 182 11.83 -13.03 21.04
N LEU A 183 12.67 -12.69 22.01
CA LEU A 183 13.94 -13.41 22.25
C LEU A 183 13.74 -14.86 22.68
N THR A 184 12.63 -15.16 23.33
CA THR A 184 12.23 -16.51 23.74
C THR A 184 11.11 -16.97 22.83
N PRO A 185 11.17 -18.20 22.26
CA PRO A 185 10.10 -18.75 21.44
C PRO A 185 8.75 -18.70 22.15
N GLN A 186 7.74 -18.16 21.49
CA GLN A 186 6.38 -18.05 22.02
C GLN A 186 5.38 -18.82 21.13
N PRO A 187 4.28 -19.35 21.69
CA PRO A 187 3.22 -19.96 20.89
C PRO A 187 2.53 -18.94 19.98
N VAL A 188 1.80 -19.40 18.97
CA VAL A 188 1.01 -18.52 18.07
C VAL A 188 0.02 -17.68 18.85
N SER A 189 -0.61 -18.29 19.87
CA SER A 189 -1.59 -17.65 20.76
C SER A 189 -1.01 -16.62 21.71
N TYR A 190 0.31 -16.36 21.66
CA TYR A 190 0.92 -15.31 22.46
C TYR A 190 0.37 -13.95 22.02
N THR A 191 -0.42 -13.34 22.90
CA THR A 191 -1.11 -12.09 22.61
C THR A 191 -0.88 -11.05 23.70
N MET A 192 -0.75 -9.80 23.30
CA MET A 192 -0.70 -8.68 24.21
C MET A 192 -2.11 -8.22 24.58
N LYS A 193 -2.28 -7.75 25.82
CA LYS A 193 -3.50 -7.12 26.31
C LYS A 193 -3.47 -5.61 26.09
N SER A 194 -2.29 -5.02 26.22
CA SER A 194 -2.09 -3.62 25.92
C SER A 194 -0.67 -3.36 25.45
N MET A 195 -0.49 -2.23 24.82
CA MET A 195 0.79 -1.76 24.34
C MET A 195 0.92 -0.26 24.66
N TYR A 196 2.12 0.12 25.04
CA TYR A 196 2.47 1.51 25.28
C TYR A 196 3.78 1.86 24.59
N CYS A 197 3.74 2.87 23.73
CA CYS A 197 4.92 3.41 23.07
C CYS A 197 5.40 4.63 23.88
N LEU A 198 6.54 4.50 24.56
CA LEU A 198 7.08 5.57 25.40
C LEU A 198 7.87 6.60 24.58
N SER A 199 8.56 6.13 23.53
CA SER A 199 9.37 6.98 22.65
C SER A 199 9.64 6.27 21.33
N ASP A 200 10.40 6.91 20.46
CA ASP A 200 10.86 6.31 19.19
C ASP A 200 11.75 5.07 19.35
N GLN A 201 12.12 4.73 20.58
CA GLN A 201 13.06 3.64 20.86
C GLN A 201 12.49 2.55 21.79
N PHE A 202 11.46 2.87 22.58
CA PHE A 202 10.94 1.95 23.60
C PHE A 202 9.46 1.73 23.47
N MET A 203 9.09 0.46 23.43
CA MET A 203 7.73 0.00 23.40
C MET A 203 7.56 -1.13 24.43
N TYR A 204 6.52 -1.04 25.25
CA TYR A 204 6.19 -2.03 26.25
C TYR A 204 4.96 -2.82 25.84
N PHE A 205 5.06 -4.13 25.92
CA PHE A 205 3.94 -5.05 25.71
C PHE A 205 3.53 -5.66 27.05
N PHE A 206 2.25 -5.59 27.35
CA PHE A 206 1.66 -6.21 28.53
C PHE A 206 0.87 -7.43 28.08
N THR A 207 1.23 -8.61 28.56
CA THR A 207 0.56 -9.86 28.21
C THR A 207 -0.61 -10.16 29.17
N ALA A 208 -1.39 -11.20 28.83
CA ALA A 208 -2.49 -11.66 29.67
C ALA A 208 -2.01 -12.16 31.04
N GLU A 209 -0.79 -12.68 31.11
CA GLU A 209 -0.16 -13.22 32.32
C GLU A 209 0.46 -12.11 33.21
N GLY A 210 0.35 -10.85 32.79
CA GLY A 210 0.91 -9.71 33.51
C GLY A 210 2.41 -9.49 33.30
N ASN A 211 3.02 -10.17 32.35
CA ASN A 211 4.41 -9.93 31.98
C ASN A 211 4.55 -8.64 31.19
N VAL A 212 5.67 -7.96 31.39
CA VAL A 212 6.07 -6.76 30.65
C VAL A 212 7.32 -7.10 29.81
N HIS A 213 7.30 -6.79 28.56
CA HIS A 213 8.38 -7.01 27.60
C HIS A 213 8.77 -5.75 26.87
#